data_d4b975e0084604e8c9ce1dab4ab90e73
#
_entry.id   d4b975e0084604e8c9ce1dab4ab90e73
#
_cell.length_a   1.000
_cell.length_b   1.000
_cell.length_c   1.000
_cell.angle_alpha   90.00
_cell.angle_beta   90.00
_cell.angle_gamma   90.00
#
_symmetry.space_group_name_H-M   'P 1'
#
loop_
_entity.id
_entity.type
_entity.pdbx_description
1 polymer ?
#
loop_
_entity_poly.entity_id
_entity_poly.type
_entity_poly.pdbx_seq_one_letter_code
_entity_poly.pdbx_strand_id
1 'polypeptide(L)'
;MEIEKSFDAKKIESKWYNYWMKNKFFFSKPNEKKPFTIVIPPRNVTGILHMGHMLNNTIQDILIRKARLDGFNACWVPGTDHASIATEAKVVNKLKEKGIK
;
A
#
# COMPACT_ATOMS: atom_id res chain seq x y z
N MET A 1 25.81 22.83 8.50
CA MET A 1 24.50 22.16 8.46
C MET A 1 24.22 21.65 9.86
N GLU A 2 23.31 22.25 10.59
CA GLU A 2 22.93 21.76 11.92
C GLU A 2 21.96 20.60 11.77
N ILE A 3 22.34 19.46 12.31
CA ILE A 3 21.48 18.28 12.38
C ILE A 3 20.65 18.40 13.66
N GLU A 4 19.32 18.32 13.53
CA GLU A 4 18.43 18.31 14.69
C GLU A 4 18.77 17.16 15.64
N LYS A 5 18.78 17.44 16.96
CA LYS A 5 19.15 16.45 17.98
C LYS A 5 18.16 15.29 18.14
N SER A 6 16.94 15.46 17.66
CA SER A 6 15.91 14.43 17.74
C SER A 6 15.17 14.28 16.42
N PHE A 7 14.83 13.04 16.07
CA PHE A 7 14.03 12.73 14.90
C PHE A 7 12.54 12.97 15.19
N ASP A 8 11.90 13.81 14.37
CA ASP A 8 10.44 14.02 14.42
C ASP A 8 9.78 13.47 13.14
N ALA A 9 9.18 12.29 13.25
CA ALA A 9 8.53 11.61 12.14
C ALA A 9 7.43 12.46 11.50
N LYS A 10 6.62 13.16 12.29
CA LYS A 10 5.48 13.96 11.80
C LYS A 10 5.91 15.09 10.86
N LYS A 11 7.06 15.71 11.12
CA LYS A 11 7.60 16.75 10.25
C LYS A 11 8.10 16.21 8.91
N ILE A 12 8.55 14.98 8.89
CA ILE A 12 9.33 14.43 7.77
C ILE A 12 8.48 13.57 6.86
N GLU A 13 7.56 12.78 7.39
CA GLU A 13 6.76 11.82 6.63
C GLU A 13 5.98 12.47 5.49
N SER A 14 5.19 13.49 5.78
CA SER A 14 4.39 14.19 4.76
C SER A 14 5.25 14.83 3.68
N LYS A 15 6.40 15.40 4.06
CA LYS A 15 7.35 16.02 3.12
C LYS A 15 7.89 14.99 2.15
N TRP A 16 8.38 13.86 2.64
CA TRP A 16 8.98 12.81 1.81
C TRP A 16 7.94 12.09 0.99
N TYR A 17 6.77 11.80 1.53
CA TYR A 17 5.68 11.18 0.78
C TYR A 17 5.26 12.04 -0.42
N ASN A 18 5.04 13.33 -0.19
CA ASN A 18 4.71 14.27 -1.26
C ASN A 18 5.81 14.38 -2.32
N TYR A 19 7.07 14.37 -1.90
CA TYR A 19 8.21 14.36 -2.79
C TYR A 19 8.22 13.10 -3.69
N TRP A 20 8.02 11.93 -3.11
CA TRP A 20 7.97 10.67 -3.84
C TRP A 20 6.81 10.65 -4.85
N MET A 21 5.64 11.11 -4.45
CA MET A 21 4.47 11.16 -5.32
C MET A 21 4.65 12.16 -6.47
N LYS A 22 5.18 13.34 -6.18
CA LYS A 22 5.48 14.37 -7.20
C LYS A 22 6.47 13.86 -8.25
N ASN A 23 7.48 13.13 -7.83
CA ASN A 23 8.50 12.58 -8.73
C ASN A 23 8.10 11.22 -9.34
N LYS A 24 6.92 10.71 -9.03
CA LYS A 24 6.38 9.46 -9.59
C LYS A 24 7.29 8.24 -9.41
N PHE A 25 8.01 8.15 -8.30
CA PHE A 25 8.97 7.07 -8.05
C PHE A 25 8.33 5.68 -7.96
N PHE A 26 7.04 5.62 -7.65
CA PHE A 26 6.30 4.35 -7.55
C PHE A 26 5.59 3.96 -8.85
N PHE A 27 5.61 4.82 -9.85
CA PHE A 27 5.00 4.52 -11.14
C PHE A 27 5.81 3.48 -11.90
N SER A 28 5.10 2.55 -12.53
CA SER A 28 5.69 1.60 -13.44
C SER A 28 5.00 1.71 -14.80
N LYS A 29 5.80 1.75 -15.85
CA LYS A 29 5.33 1.69 -17.24
C LYS A 29 6.15 0.64 -17.98
N PRO A 30 5.58 -0.09 -18.94
CA PRO A 30 6.35 -0.99 -19.79
C PRO A 30 7.55 -0.26 -20.41
N ASN A 31 8.72 -0.83 -20.26
CA ASN A 31 9.97 -0.33 -20.85
C ASN A 31 10.96 -1.50 -21.07
N GLU A 32 12.16 -1.19 -21.50
CA GLU A 32 13.20 -2.19 -21.81
C GLU A 32 13.88 -2.79 -20.57
N LYS A 33 13.62 -2.24 -19.38
CA LYS A 33 14.19 -2.77 -18.12
C LYS A 33 13.55 -4.10 -17.78
N LYS A 34 14.33 -4.97 -17.16
CA LYS A 34 13.83 -6.26 -16.67
C LYS A 34 12.67 -6.04 -15.68
N PRO A 35 11.50 -6.64 -15.89
CA PRO A 35 10.36 -6.45 -15.00
C PRO A 35 10.54 -7.20 -13.68
N PHE A 36 10.03 -6.60 -12.62
CA PHE A 36 9.89 -7.23 -11.30
C PHE A 36 8.53 -6.84 -10.73
N THR A 37 7.60 -7.78 -10.69
CA THR A 37 6.23 -7.51 -10.28
C THR A 37 5.84 -8.36 -9.07
N ILE A 38 5.28 -7.71 -8.06
CA ILE A 38 4.65 -8.38 -6.92
C ILE A 38 3.17 -8.00 -6.91
N VAL A 39 2.30 -8.99 -6.79
CA VAL A 39 0.88 -8.79 -6.52
C VAL A 39 0.65 -9.01 -5.03
N ILE A 40 0.10 -8.01 -4.35
CA ILE A 40 -0.24 -8.12 -2.93
C ILE A 40 -1.39 -9.10 -2.79
N PRO A 41 -1.31 -10.12 -1.92
CA PRO A 41 -2.47 -10.97 -1.62
C PRO A 41 -3.66 -10.09 -1.22
N PRO A 42 -4.80 -10.19 -1.91
CA PRO A 42 -5.93 -9.31 -1.67
C PRO A 42 -6.53 -9.60 -0.29
N ARG A 43 -6.64 -8.57 0.53
CA ARG A 43 -7.33 -8.66 1.81
C ARG A 43 -8.82 -8.43 1.65
N ASN A 44 -9.61 -8.97 2.56
CA ASN A 44 -11.04 -8.67 2.61
C ASN A 44 -11.26 -7.18 2.82
N VAL A 45 -12.06 -6.56 1.98
CA VAL A 45 -12.38 -5.12 2.05
C VAL A 45 -13.03 -4.73 3.40
N THR A 46 -13.70 -5.69 4.04
CA THR A 46 -14.37 -5.53 5.35
C THR A 46 -13.46 -5.83 6.54
N GLY A 47 -12.25 -6.34 6.29
CA GLY A 47 -11.32 -6.74 7.33
C GLY A 47 -10.57 -5.57 7.97
N ILE A 48 -10.21 -5.72 9.25
CA ILE A 48 -9.33 -4.81 9.96
C ILE A 48 -7.88 -5.24 9.70
N LEU A 49 -7.00 -4.27 9.49
CA LEU A 49 -5.56 -4.55 9.37
C LEU A 49 -4.99 -5.02 10.71
N HIS A 50 -4.11 -6.01 10.65
CA HIS A 50 -3.42 -6.53 11.81
C HIS A 50 -1.93 -6.81 11.52
N MET A 51 -1.19 -7.24 12.52
CA MET A 51 0.26 -7.48 12.43
C MET A 51 0.67 -8.44 11.30
N GLY A 52 -0.17 -9.43 10.98
CA GLY A 52 0.08 -10.33 9.85
C GLY A 52 0.10 -9.61 8.50
N HIS A 53 -0.79 -8.66 8.30
CA HIS A 53 -0.77 -7.80 7.11
C HIS A 53 0.48 -6.93 7.07
N MET A 54 0.87 -6.36 8.22
CA MET A 54 2.08 -5.54 8.31
C MET A 54 3.33 -6.36 7.97
N LEU A 55 3.48 -7.55 8.51
CA LEU A 55 4.61 -8.43 8.22
C LEU A 55 4.71 -8.77 6.73
N ASN A 56 3.60 -9.21 6.15
CA ASN A 56 3.54 -9.57 4.73
C ASN A 56 3.90 -8.39 3.84
N ASN A 57 3.27 -7.23 4.07
CA ASN A 57 3.52 -6.04 3.27
C ASN A 57 4.93 -5.48 3.47
N THR A 58 5.51 -5.58 4.64
CA THR A 58 6.89 -5.13 4.91
C THR A 58 7.90 -5.95 4.10
N ILE A 59 7.74 -7.27 4.05
CA ILE A 59 8.61 -8.14 3.24
C ILE A 59 8.52 -7.75 1.75
N GLN A 60 7.31 -7.55 1.24
CA GLN A 60 7.10 -7.14 -0.14
C GLN A 60 7.68 -5.75 -0.44
N ASP A 61 7.51 -4.80 0.48
CA ASP A 61 8.05 -3.44 0.37
C ASP A 61 9.57 -3.45 0.27
N ILE A 62 10.24 -4.25 1.09
CA ILE A 62 11.70 -4.41 1.03
C ILE A 62 12.14 -4.94 -0.33
N LEU A 63 11.48 -5.98 -0.84
CA LEU A 63 11.83 -6.59 -2.12
C LEU A 63 11.59 -5.62 -3.29
N ILE A 64 10.48 -4.89 -3.29
CA ILE A 64 10.19 -3.89 -4.33
C ILE A 64 11.19 -2.74 -4.31
N ARG A 65 11.55 -2.24 -3.13
CA ARG A 65 12.54 -1.17 -2.99
C ARG A 65 13.90 -1.63 -3.47
N LYS A 66 14.31 -2.84 -3.10
CA LYS A 66 15.55 -3.44 -3.59
C LYS A 66 15.55 -3.58 -5.12
N ALA A 67 14.49 -4.09 -5.70
CA ALA A 67 14.38 -4.23 -7.15
C ALA A 67 14.53 -2.88 -7.88
N ARG A 68 13.93 -1.79 -7.35
CA ARG A 68 14.12 -0.44 -7.91
C ARG A 68 15.57 0.02 -7.84
N LEU A 69 16.24 -0.21 -6.70
CA LEU A 69 17.66 0.13 -6.54
C LEU A 69 18.57 -0.68 -7.48
N ASP A 70 18.22 -1.92 -7.76
CA ASP A 70 18.93 -2.79 -8.69
C ASP A 70 18.64 -2.45 -10.17
N GLY A 71 17.80 -1.47 -10.45
CA GLY A 71 17.50 -1.00 -11.81
C GLY A 71 16.40 -1.77 -12.53
N PHE A 72 15.63 -2.61 -11.85
CA PHE A 72 14.45 -3.27 -12.43
C PHE A 72 13.30 -2.30 -12.66
N ASN A 73 12.43 -2.64 -13.60
CA ASN A 73 11.11 -1.99 -13.70
C ASN A 73 10.17 -2.66 -12.69
N ALA A 74 10.10 -2.07 -11.50
CA ALA A 74 9.38 -2.66 -10.37
C ALA A 74 7.93 -2.18 -10.32
N CYS A 75 7.00 -3.12 -10.24
CA CYS A 75 5.56 -2.87 -10.12
C CYS A 75 4.99 -3.61 -8.93
N TRP A 76 4.38 -2.90 -8.01
CA TRP A 76 3.71 -3.47 -6.85
C TRP A 76 2.20 -3.23 -6.97
N VAL A 77 1.45 -4.30 -7.17
CA VAL A 77 0.02 -4.25 -7.51
C VAL A 77 -0.82 -4.50 -6.27
N PRO A 78 -1.53 -3.49 -5.74
CA PRO A 78 -2.48 -3.68 -4.65
C PRO A 78 -3.81 -4.26 -5.16
N GLY A 79 -4.56 -4.86 -4.26
CA GLY A 79 -5.91 -5.34 -4.52
C GLY A 79 -6.70 -5.53 -3.23
N THR A 80 -8.00 -5.70 -3.39
CA THR A 80 -8.93 -6.01 -2.30
C THR A 80 -9.83 -7.16 -2.70
N ASP A 81 -10.17 -8.02 -1.74
CA ASP A 81 -11.12 -9.10 -1.91
C ASP A 81 -12.51 -8.65 -1.43
N HIS A 82 -13.46 -8.67 -2.33
CA HIS A 82 -14.87 -8.39 -2.05
C HIS A 82 -15.64 -9.67 -1.71
N ALA A 83 -15.12 -10.46 -0.77
CA ALA A 83 -15.78 -11.68 -0.29
C ALA A 83 -17.27 -11.44 -0.05
N SER A 84 -18.12 -12.01 -0.90
CA SER A 84 -19.53 -11.63 -1.07
C SER A 84 -20.32 -11.64 0.23
N ILE A 85 -20.26 -12.73 0.99
CA ILE A 85 -21.04 -12.92 2.23
C ILE A 85 -20.68 -11.85 3.28
N ALA A 86 -19.39 -11.64 3.53
CA ALA A 86 -18.93 -10.68 4.55
C ALA A 86 -19.23 -9.23 4.14
N THR A 87 -19.09 -8.91 2.86
CA THR A 87 -19.37 -7.58 2.32
C THR A 87 -20.86 -7.29 2.35
N GLU A 88 -21.69 -8.24 1.91
CA GLU A 88 -23.16 -8.13 1.95
C GLU A 88 -23.66 -7.92 3.36
N ALA A 89 -23.24 -8.73 4.32
CA ALA A 89 -23.64 -8.58 5.72
C ALA A 89 -23.33 -7.18 6.29
N LYS A 90 -22.13 -6.64 5.99
CA LYS A 90 -21.79 -5.28 6.43
C LYS A 90 -22.58 -4.19 5.74
N VAL A 91 -22.83 -4.32 4.44
CA VAL A 91 -23.64 -3.36 3.69
C VAL A 91 -25.08 -3.35 4.21
N VAL A 92 -25.70 -4.52 4.38
CA VAL A 92 -27.05 -4.65 4.94
C VAL A 92 -27.15 -4.04 6.32
N ASN A 93 -26.20 -4.30 7.21
CA ASN A 93 -26.19 -3.69 8.54
C ASN A 93 -26.09 -2.18 8.47
N LYS A 94 -25.24 -1.64 7.62
CA LYS A 94 -25.07 -0.20 7.44
C LYS A 94 -26.30 0.47 6.82
N LEU A 95 -27.01 -0.22 5.95
CA LEU A 95 -28.30 0.26 5.41
C LEU A 95 -29.38 0.28 6.49
N LYS A 96 -29.46 -0.77 7.30
CA LYS A 96 -30.38 -0.82 8.46
C LYS A 96 -30.15 0.31 9.45
N GLU A 97 -28.88 0.60 9.77
CA GLU A 97 -28.52 1.74 10.64
C GLU A 97 -28.97 3.07 10.06
N LYS A 98 -29.05 3.19 8.74
CA LYS A 98 -29.57 4.37 8.03
C LYS A 98 -31.09 4.36 7.82
N GLY A 99 -31.81 3.36 8.35
CA GLY A 99 -33.26 3.22 8.20
C GLY A 99 -33.72 2.84 6.79
N ILE A 100 -32.81 2.37 5.96
CA ILE A 100 -33.13 1.88 4.61
C ILE A 100 -33.45 0.39 4.71
N LYS A 101 -34.64 -0.01 4.27
CA LYS A 101 -35.10 -1.41 4.22
C LYS A 101 -34.73 -2.07 2.90
#